data_c4428828df0aa0a645386e12b77ca572
#
_entry.id   c4428828df0aa0a645386e12b77ca572
#
_cell.length_a   1.000
_cell.length_b   1.000
_cell.length_c   1.000
_cell.angle_alpha   90.00
_cell.angle_beta   90.00
_cell.angle_gamma   90.00
#
_symmetry.space_group_name_H-M   'P 1'
#
loop_
_entity.id
_entity.type
_entity.pdbx_description
1 polymer ?
#
loop_
_entity_poly.entity_id
_entity_poly.type
_entity_poly.pdbx_seq_one_letter_code
_entity_poly.pdbx_strand_id
1 'polypeptide(L)'
;MSINIKTNIGPTTKSLSDQGTFRNAMYHQAKENKRENKIQVRKTPVKDDNSAQIIKNEEFRLLSAEIQGELTNVEEQMSIAQTAGKALIEVENTLIQINELLLIVNNETSSNSALMEADQQELEELIEQINKVADETSYRHKPLLDGSHGVRGVVNGEHLEFIDMLPDSKTSPLKGYEIYVTQQAKRSELCGQIPFSQYMVENQELLTIEEGGIENRFVAKKGDSVDDTFNHLANWISEREMPLEIVQNADNFLHIRHLQYGSDYKFSASSFTPGVISSESERLTPATPGCNLMGTINGIKCIGHGQFLTVPENQEDIGGLTVRYTGNEVPPECFAGIVSVVQNGFQFLTGSSPYQTNQLSLRNF
;
A
#
# COMPACT_ATOMS: atom_id res chain seq x y z
N MET A 1 -0.03 -10.67 14.37
CA MET A 1 0.28 -9.76 13.24
C MET A 1 -0.85 -8.75 13.12
N SER A 2 -0.73 -7.59 13.77
CA SER A 2 -1.74 -6.53 13.62
C SER A 2 -1.50 -5.86 12.28
N ILE A 3 -2.19 -6.33 11.24
CA ILE A 3 -2.26 -5.59 9.98
C ILE A 3 -3.09 -4.34 10.26
N ASN A 4 -2.39 -3.24 10.50
CA ASN A 4 -3.00 -1.93 10.62
C ASN A 4 -3.35 -1.45 9.20
N ILE A 5 -4.43 -2.00 8.65
CA ILE A 5 -5.03 -1.49 7.43
C ILE A 5 -5.68 -0.16 7.83
N LYS A 6 -4.90 0.92 7.75
CA LYS A 6 -5.49 2.26 7.63
C LYS A 6 -6.19 2.29 6.27
N THR A 7 -7.41 1.76 6.23
CA THR A 7 -8.33 2.07 5.16
C THR A 7 -8.60 3.56 5.24
N ASN A 8 -7.96 4.30 4.35
CA ASN A 8 -8.27 5.72 4.15
C ASN A 8 -9.60 5.81 3.39
N ILE A 9 -10.70 5.39 4.06
CA ILE A 9 -12.08 5.44 3.54
C ILE A 9 -12.71 6.82 3.85
N GLY A 10 -11.89 7.82 4.13
CA GLY A 10 -12.37 9.15 4.52
C GLY A 10 -13.09 9.98 3.44
N PRO A 11 -12.85 9.87 2.13
CA PRO A 11 -13.58 10.66 1.12
C PRO A 11 -14.66 9.89 0.34
N THR A 12 -14.63 8.55 0.25
CA THR A 12 -15.47 7.81 -0.69
C THR A 12 -16.96 7.74 -0.33
N THR A 13 -17.33 7.73 0.93
CA THR A 13 -18.73 7.72 1.35
C THR A 13 -19.44 9.07 1.15
N LYS A 14 -18.71 10.19 1.28
CA LYS A 14 -19.23 11.51 0.95
C LYS A 14 -19.40 11.73 -0.55
N SER A 15 -18.50 11.15 -1.37
CA SER A 15 -18.58 11.25 -2.83
C SER A 15 -19.75 10.47 -3.43
N LEU A 16 -20.17 9.35 -2.83
CA LEU A 16 -21.32 8.58 -3.30
C LEU A 16 -22.66 9.27 -3.05
N SER A 17 -22.81 10.03 -1.95
CA SER A 17 -24.02 10.84 -1.71
C SER A 17 -24.08 12.08 -2.61
N ASP A 18 -22.93 12.71 -2.90
CA ASP A 18 -22.83 13.84 -3.81
C ASP A 18 -23.01 13.42 -5.28
N GLN A 19 -22.57 12.21 -5.66
CA GLN A 19 -22.82 11.66 -6.99
C GLN A 19 -24.32 11.39 -7.25
N GLY A 20 -25.10 11.04 -6.22
CA GLY A 20 -26.54 10.91 -6.32
C GLY A 20 -27.26 12.22 -6.61
N THR A 21 -26.82 13.30 -6.00
CA THR A 21 -27.35 14.67 -6.24
C THR A 21 -26.89 15.22 -7.57
N PHE A 22 -25.63 15.01 -7.94
CA PHE A 22 -25.10 15.42 -9.25
C PHE A 22 -25.76 14.68 -10.42
N ARG A 23 -25.95 13.37 -10.26
CA ARG A 23 -26.67 12.54 -11.25
C ARG A 23 -28.13 12.95 -11.43
N ASN A 24 -28.83 13.30 -10.34
CA ASN A 24 -30.20 13.80 -10.42
C ASN A 24 -30.25 15.18 -11.08
N ALA A 25 -29.30 16.07 -10.79
CA ALA A 25 -29.20 17.40 -11.44
C ALA A 25 -28.93 17.26 -12.94
N MET A 26 -27.98 16.41 -13.35
CA MET A 26 -27.67 16.15 -14.78
C MET A 26 -28.83 15.45 -15.50
N TYR A 27 -29.53 14.52 -14.86
CA TYR A 27 -30.70 13.87 -15.43
C TYR A 27 -31.88 14.84 -15.61
N HIS A 28 -32.09 15.75 -14.66
CA HIS A 28 -33.09 16.82 -14.80
C HIS A 28 -32.73 17.79 -15.90
N GLN A 29 -31.47 18.20 -16.01
CA GLN A 29 -31.00 19.11 -17.06
C GLN A 29 -31.07 18.48 -18.46
N ALA A 30 -30.70 17.20 -18.59
CA ALA A 30 -30.86 16.42 -19.83
C ALA A 30 -32.34 16.22 -20.21
N LYS A 31 -33.24 16.10 -19.22
CA LYS A 31 -34.67 15.95 -19.43
C LYS A 31 -35.35 17.28 -19.79
N GLU A 32 -34.86 18.39 -19.26
CA GLU A 32 -35.32 19.74 -19.65
C GLU A 32 -34.84 20.08 -21.07
N ASN A 33 -33.59 19.83 -21.40
CA ASN A 33 -33.07 19.97 -22.75
C ASN A 33 -33.81 19.09 -23.78
N LYS A 34 -34.23 17.89 -23.39
CA LYS A 34 -35.10 17.04 -24.21
C LYS A 34 -36.51 17.59 -24.38
N ARG A 35 -37.03 18.29 -23.37
CA ARG A 35 -38.33 18.97 -23.43
C ARG A 35 -38.26 20.23 -24.31
N GLU A 36 -37.22 21.04 -24.19
CA GLU A 36 -36.99 22.23 -25.00
C GLU A 36 -36.79 21.87 -26.47
N ASN A 37 -36.04 20.80 -26.77
CA ASN A 37 -35.89 20.29 -28.15
C ASN A 37 -37.20 19.72 -28.73
N LYS A 38 -38.11 19.18 -27.91
CA LYS A 38 -39.44 18.74 -28.38
C LYS A 38 -40.41 19.88 -28.65
N ILE A 39 -40.21 21.06 -28.04
CA ILE A 39 -41.08 22.22 -28.20
C ILE A 39 -40.70 22.99 -29.50
N GLN A 40 -39.46 22.87 -29.99
CA GLN A 40 -39.03 23.57 -31.20
C GLN A 40 -39.29 22.85 -32.54
N VAL A 41 -39.78 21.62 -32.54
CA VAL A 41 -40.16 20.96 -33.80
C VAL A 41 -41.65 21.17 -34.08
N ARG A 42 -42.12 22.39 -34.04
CA ARG A 42 -43.33 22.79 -34.79
C ARG A 42 -42.91 23.32 -36.15
N LYS A 43 -43.15 22.51 -37.18
CA LYS A 43 -43.00 22.89 -38.59
C LYS A 43 -43.82 24.13 -38.90
N THR A 44 -43.22 25.28 -39.01
CA THR A 44 -43.69 26.40 -39.79
C THR A 44 -42.99 26.33 -41.15
N PRO A 45 -43.72 26.49 -42.28
CA PRO A 45 -43.07 26.55 -43.58
C PRO A 45 -42.31 27.88 -43.69
N VAL A 46 -40.98 27.79 -43.58
CA VAL A 46 -40.12 28.97 -43.80
C VAL A 46 -39.87 29.08 -45.28
N LYS A 47 -40.46 30.14 -45.88
CA LYS A 47 -40.03 30.73 -47.12
C LYS A 47 -38.88 31.68 -46.78
N ASP A 48 -37.80 31.58 -47.55
CA ASP A 48 -36.66 32.47 -47.66
C ASP A 48 -35.45 32.25 -46.79
N ASP A 49 -34.36 31.97 -47.50
CA ASP A 49 -32.96 32.30 -47.32
C ASP A 49 -32.50 32.72 -45.89
N ASN A 50 -32.28 31.74 -45.05
CA ASN A 50 -31.47 31.99 -43.85
C ASN A 50 -30.38 30.94 -43.73
N SER A 51 -29.40 31.03 -44.62
CA SER A 51 -28.17 30.22 -44.56
C SER A 51 -27.53 30.33 -43.17
N ALA A 52 -27.64 31.45 -42.50
CA ALA A 52 -27.18 31.66 -41.12
C ALA A 52 -27.98 30.84 -40.07
N GLN A 53 -29.31 30.63 -40.29
CA GLN A 53 -30.10 29.76 -39.40
C GLN A 53 -29.84 28.27 -39.65
N ILE A 54 -29.58 27.90 -40.89
CA ILE A 54 -29.19 26.53 -41.24
C ILE A 54 -27.85 26.18 -40.62
N ILE A 55 -26.87 27.09 -40.72
CA ILE A 55 -25.56 26.93 -40.09
C ILE A 55 -25.69 26.80 -38.56
N LYS A 56 -26.44 27.70 -37.91
CA LYS A 56 -26.68 27.61 -36.46
C LYS A 56 -27.39 26.34 -36.06
N ASN A 57 -28.39 25.88 -36.82
CA ASN A 57 -29.05 24.61 -36.51
C ASN A 57 -28.11 23.40 -36.65
N GLU A 58 -27.21 23.42 -37.62
CA GLU A 58 -26.20 22.37 -37.77
C GLU A 58 -25.15 22.43 -36.70
N GLU A 59 -24.70 23.61 -36.27
CA GLU A 59 -23.83 23.80 -35.12
C GLU A 59 -24.46 23.27 -33.83
N PHE A 60 -25.74 23.58 -33.58
CA PHE A 60 -26.48 23.02 -32.44
C PHE A 60 -26.64 21.52 -32.52
N ARG A 61 -26.84 20.95 -33.72
CA ARG A 61 -26.91 19.51 -33.91
C ARG A 61 -25.61 18.81 -33.62
N LEU A 62 -24.50 19.39 -34.10
CA LEU A 62 -23.14 18.90 -33.85
C LEU A 62 -22.81 18.96 -32.35
N LEU A 63 -23.06 20.09 -31.71
CA LEU A 63 -22.84 20.29 -30.27
C LEU A 63 -23.71 19.30 -29.43
N SER A 64 -24.97 19.08 -29.84
CA SER A 64 -25.84 18.12 -29.15
C SER A 64 -25.35 16.69 -29.31
N ALA A 65 -24.83 16.32 -30.48
CA ALA A 65 -24.24 14.99 -30.71
C ALA A 65 -22.95 14.80 -29.91
N GLU A 66 -22.13 15.83 -29.80
CA GLU A 66 -20.92 15.87 -29.01
C GLU A 66 -21.22 15.65 -27.51
N ILE A 67 -22.12 16.46 -26.93
CA ILE A 67 -22.56 16.33 -25.53
C ILE A 67 -23.16 14.93 -25.27
N GLN A 68 -23.88 14.37 -26.24
CA GLN A 68 -24.43 13.02 -26.10
C GLN A 68 -23.30 11.98 -26.07
N GLY A 69 -22.25 12.14 -26.85
CA GLY A 69 -21.06 11.28 -26.83
C GLY A 69 -20.30 11.39 -25.51
N GLU A 70 -20.10 12.60 -25.00
CA GLU A 70 -19.47 12.83 -23.69
C GLU A 70 -20.27 12.20 -22.57
N LEU A 71 -21.59 12.35 -22.57
CA LEU A 71 -22.47 11.73 -21.57
C LEU A 71 -22.35 10.20 -21.57
N THR A 72 -22.32 9.59 -22.76
CA THR A 72 -22.15 8.14 -22.90
C THR A 72 -20.80 7.69 -22.33
N ASN A 73 -19.71 8.42 -22.57
CA ASN A 73 -18.40 8.12 -22.04
C ASN A 73 -18.36 8.22 -20.49
N VAL A 74 -19.00 9.24 -19.93
CA VAL A 74 -19.13 9.38 -18.47
C VAL A 74 -19.97 8.25 -17.85
N GLU A 75 -21.07 7.85 -18.50
CA GLU A 75 -21.87 6.72 -18.07
C GLU A 75 -21.08 5.39 -18.11
N GLU A 76 -20.21 5.23 -19.09
CA GLU A 76 -19.31 4.09 -19.20
C GLU A 76 -18.25 4.07 -18.08
N GLN A 77 -17.60 5.21 -17.80
CA GLN A 77 -16.67 5.35 -16.66
C GLN A 77 -17.34 4.98 -15.34
N MET A 78 -18.56 5.52 -15.12
CA MET A 78 -19.33 5.24 -13.91
C MET A 78 -19.67 3.76 -13.78
N SER A 79 -20.01 3.09 -14.88
CA SER A 79 -20.32 1.66 -14.89
C SER A 79 -19.11 0.80 -14.54
N ILE A 80 -17.92 1.14 -15.07
CA ILE A 80 -16.65 0.47 -14.73
C ILE A 80 -16.33 0.67 -13.24
N ALA A 81 -16.39 1.92 -12.76
CA ALA A 81 -16.11 2.23 -11.36
C ALA A 81 -17.08 1.54 -10.39
N GLN A 82 -18.36 1.45 -10.75
CA GLN A 82 -19.36 0.73 -9.94
C GLN A 82 -19.15 -0.78 -9.95
N THR A 83 -18.72 -1.36 -11.08
CA THR A 83 -18.43 -2.80 -11.18
C THR A 83 -17.23 -3.16 -10.34
N ALA A 84 -16.12 -2.41 -10.47
CA ALA A 84 -14.95 -2.58 -9.64
C ALA A 84 -15.25 -2.35 -8.14
N GLY A 85 -16.00 -1.29 -7.82
CA GLY A 85 -16.38 -0.97 -6.43
C GLY A 85 -17.21 -2.05 -5.76
N LYS A 86 -18.11 -2.73 -6.49
CA LYS A 86 -18.88 -3.86 -5.94
C LYS A 86 -17.98 -5.06 -5.63
N ALA A 87 -17.06 -5.37 -6.54
CA ALA A 87 -16.10 -6.46 -6.34
C ALA A 87 -15.18 -6.17 -5.13
N LEU A 88 -14.74 -4.93 -4.96
CA LEU A 88 -13.93 -4.52 -3.81
C LEU A 88 -14.68 -4.64 -2.48
N ILE A 89 -15.98 -4.33 -2.44
CA ILE A 89 -16.81 -4.55 -1.25
C ILE A 89 -16.90 -6.04 -0.93
N GLU A 90 -16.97 -6.90 -1.94
CA GLU A 90 -16.99 -8.36 -1.74
C GLU A 90 -15.64 -8.85 -1.17
N VAL A 91 -14.52 -8.38 -1.71
CA VAL A 91 -13.18 -8.65 -1.16
C VAL A 91 -13.06 -8.15 0.28
N GLU A 92 -13.52 -6.93 0.59
CA GLU A 92 -13.52 -6.38 1.95
C GLU A 92 -14.30 -7.28 2.92
N ASN A 93 -15.48 -7.74 2.54
CA ASN A 93 -16.28 -8.65 3.36
C ASN A 93 -15.57 -9.99 3.60
N THR A 94 -14.91 -10.53 2.58
CA THR A 94 -14.14 -11.78 2.71
C THR A 94 -12.92 -11.59 3.62
N LEU A 95 -12.22 -10.46 3.53
CA LEU A 95 -11.12 -10.12 4.45
C LEU A 95 -11.59 -9.96 5.90
N ILE A 96 -12.79 -9.43 6.12
CA ILE A 96 -13.40 -9.37 7.46
C ILE A 96 -13.63 -10.78 8.00
N GLN A 97 -14.17 -11.71 7.19
CA GLN A 97 -14.37 -13.11 7.58
C GLN A 97 -13.05 -13.80 7.90
N ILE A 98 -11.99 -13.60 7.10
CA ILE A 98 -10.65 -14.09 7.38
C ILE A 98 -10.15 -13.57 8.74
N ASN A 99 -10.31 -12.28 9.00
CA ASN A 99 -9.90 -11.69 10.27
C ASN A 99 -10.69 -12.24 11.46
N GLU A 100 -11.99 -12.44 11.32
CA GLU A 100 -12.83 -13.08 12.36
C GLU A 100 -12.40 -14.52 12.62
N LEU A 101 -12.13 -15.30 11.58
CA LEU A 101 -11.63 -16.68 11.70
C LEU A 101 -10.27 -16.71 12.42
N LEU A 102 -9.33 -15.84 12.06
CA LEU A 102 -8.03 -15.74 12.72
C LEU A 102 -8.15 -15.36 14.20
N LEU A 103 -9.10 -14.49 14.56
CA LEU A 103 -9.36 -14.12 15.95
C LEU A 103 -9.92 -15.31 16.75
N ILE A 104 -10.77 -16.15 16.16
CA ILE A 104 -11.30 -17.35 16.78
C ILE A 104 -10.16 -18.34 17.01
N VAL A 105 -9.37 -18.66 15.98
CA VAL A 105 -8.24 -19.60 16.05
C VAL A 105 -7.21 -19.15 17.10
N ASN A 106 -6.92 -17.87 17.19
CA ASN A 106 -5.98 -17.32 18.18
C ASN A 106 -6.50 -17.42 19.64
N ASN A 107 -7.81 -17.42 19.82
CA ASN A 107 -8.42 -17.52 21.15
C ASN A 107 -8.70 -18.96 21.59
N GLU A 108 -8.69 -19.92 20.67
CA GLU A 108 -8.88 -21.33 20.98
C GLU A 108 -7.57 -21.97 21.48
N THR A 109 -7.42 -22.08 22.78
CA THR A 109 -6.31 -22.77 23.46
C THR A 109 -6.34 -24.31 23.32
N SER A 110 -7.21 -24.87 22.49
CA SER A 110 -7.38 -26.29 22.35
C SER A 110 -6.56 -26.89 21.19
N SER A 111 -5.62 -27.73 21.52
CA SER A 111 -4.73 -28.52 20.63
C SER A 111 -5.48 -29.61 19.83
N ASN A 112 -6.66 -29.32 19.29
CA ASN A 112 -7.38 -30.25 18.45
C ASN A 112 -6.93 -30.10 16.98
N SER A 113 -6.04 -31.01 16.54
CA SER A 113 -5.50 -30.97 15.16
C SER A 113 -6.57 -31.06 14.08
N ALA A 114 -7.70 -31.72 14.32
CA ALA A 114 -8.79 -31.79 13.35
C ALA A 114 -9.54 -30.45 13.20
N LEU A 115 -9.62 -29.66 14.26
CA LEU A 115 -10.22 -28.33 14.21
C LEU A 115 -9.30 -27.36 13.47
N MET A 116 -7.99 -27.39 13.77
CA MET A 116 -7.00 -26.58 13.06
C MET A 116 -6.94 -26.88 11.55
N GLU A 117 -7.12 -28.15 11.17
CA GLU A 117 -7.18 -28.54 9.76
C GLU A 117 -8.45 -28.00 9.06
N ALA A 118 -9.59 -27.99 9.76
CA ALA A 118 -10.83 -27.44 9.26
C ALA A 118 -10.74 -25.90 9.10
N ASP A 119 -10.18 -25.20 10.09
CA ASP A 119 -9.98 -23.73 10.04
C ASP A 119 -8.99 -23.34 8.93
N GLN A 120 -7.94 -24.13 8.73
CA GLN A 120 -7.00 -23.94 7.62
C GLN A 120 -7.69 -24.11 6.25
N GLN A 121 -8.55 -25.12 6.12
CA GLN A 121 -9.30 -25.33 4.88
C GLN A 121 -10.27 -24.17 4.62
N GLU A 122 -10.98 -23.68 5.64
CA GLU A 122 -11.86 -22.53 5.53
C GLU A 122 -11.10 -21.26 5.12
N LEU A 123 -9.90 -21.04 5.68
CA LEU A 123 -9.03 -19.94 5.29
C LEU A 123 -8.61 -20.04 3.82
N GLU A 124 -8.25 -21.21 3.33
CA GLU A 124 -7.88 -21.45 1.93
C GLU A 124 -9.07 -21.18 0.99
N GLU A 125 -10.27 -21.61 1.36
CA GLU A 125 -11.50 -21.34 0.59
C GLU A 125 -11.80 -19.83 0.50
N LEU A 126 -11.62 -19.08 1.59
CA LEU A 126 -11.81 -17.63 1.60
C LEU A 126 -10.76 -16.90 0.73
N ILE A 127 -9.51 -17.37 0.73
CA ILE A 127 -8.45 -16.83 -0.15
C ILE A 127 -8.78 -17.13 -1.62
N GLU A 128 -9.25 -18.35 -1.92
CA GLU A 128 -9.66 -18.72 -3.28
C GLU A 128 -10.85 -17.87 -3.75
N GLN A 129 -11.78 -17.53 -2.86
CA GLN A 129 -12.89 -16.63 -3.16
C GLN A 129 -12.38 -15.23 -3.56
N ILE A 130 -11.39 -14.67 -2.87
CA ILE A 130 -10.79 -13.38 -3.25
C ILE A 130 -10.17 -13.46 -4.64
N ASN A 131 -9.40 -14.51 -4.92
CA ASN A 131 -8.78 -14.72 -6.24
C ASN A 131 -9.84 -14.83 -7.33
N LYS A 132 -10.93 -15.58 -7.07
CA LYS A 132 -12.04 -15.71 -8.00
C LYS A 132 -12.73 -14.38 -8.29
N VAL A 133 -12.97 -13.55 -7.27
CA VAL A 133 -13.54 -12.20 -7.47
C VAL A 133 -12.61 -11.36 -8.34
N ALA A 134 -11.29 -11.42 -8.13
CA ALA A 134 -10.32 -10.69 -8.94
C ALA A 134 -10.33 -11.14 -10.41
N ASP A 135 -10.40 -12.45 -10.67
CA ASP A 135 -10.34 -13.02 -12.01
C ASP A 135 -11.66 -12.82 -12.79
N GLU A 136 -12.82 -12.97 -12.12
CA GLU A 136 -14.14 -12.88 -12.76
C GLU A 136 -14.62 -11.44 -12.95
N THR A 137 -14.07 -10.46 -12.21
CA THR A 137 -14.49 -9.06 -12.29
C THR A 137 -14.00 -8.44 -13.59
N SER A 138 -14.91 -8.32 -14.54
CA SER A 138 -14.61 -7.78 -15.87
C SER A 138 -15.70 -6.82 -16.37
N TYR A 139 -15.31 -5.89 -17.24
CA TYR A 139 -16.21 -5.00 -17.97
C TYR A 139 -15.98 -5.15 -19.47
N ARG A 140 -17.01 -5.57 -20.23
CA ARG A 140 -16.92 -5.87 -21.66
C ARG A 140 -15.72 -6.76 -22.01
N HIS A 141 -15.52 -7.84 -21.26
CA HIS A 141 -14.42 -8.81 -21.40
C HIS A 141 -13.02 -8.24 -21.09
N LYS A 142 -12.93 -7.08 -20.47
CA LYS A 142 -11.67 -6.55 -19.93
C LYS A 142 -11.66 -6.79 -18.43
N PRO A 143 -10.68 -7.52 -17.89
CA PRO A 143 -10.57 -7.71 -16.45
C PRO A 143 -10.29 -6.34 -15.79
N LEU A 144 -10.83 -6.13 -14.60
CA LEU A 144 -10.72 -4.85 -13.91
C LEU A 144 -9.73 -4.87 -12.75
N LEU A 145 -9.54 -6.02 -12.12
CA LEU A 145 -8.79 -6.17 -10.87
C LEU A 145 -7.49 -6.99 -11.02
N ASP A 146 -7.12 -7.37 -12.24
CA ASP A 146 -5.90 -8.12 -12.55
C ASP A 146 -4.63 -7.25 -12.60
N GLY A 147 -4.73 -5.97 -12.26
CA GLY A 147 -3.64 -4.99 -12.35
C GLY A 147 -3.27 -4.53 -13.76
N SER A 148 -3.95 -5.01 -14.80
CA SER A 148 -3.65 -4.63 -16.20
C SER A 148 -4.00 -3.16 -16.48
N HIS A 149 -4.98 -2.61 -15.76
CA HIS A 149 -5.47 -1.24 -15.87
C HIS A 149 -4.98 -0.31 -14.75
N GLY A 150 -3.93 -0.73 -14.04
CA GLY A 150 -3.23 0.05 -13.04
C GLY A 150 -1.96 0.71 -13.56
N VAL A 151 -1.23 1.27 -12.63
CA VAL A 151 0.11 1.80 -12.87
C VAL A 151 1.10 0.63 -12.89
N ARG A 152 1.95 0.58 -13.90
CA ARG A 152 3.05 -0.40 -13.98
C ARG A 152 4.37 0.30 -13.99
N GLY A 153 5.27 -0.12 -13.10
CA GLY A 153 6.65 0.35 -13.04
C GLY A 153 7.62 -0.75 -13.47
N VAL A 154 8.60 -0.37 -14.28
CA VAL A 154 9.75 -1.21 -14.62
C VAL A 154 10.99 -0.52 -14.07
N VAL A 155 11.78 -1.26 -13.32
CA VAL A 155 12.97 -0.76 -12.66
C VAL A 155 14.22 -1.31 -13.36
N ASN A 156 15.19 -0.43 -13.54
CA ASN A 156 16.55 -0.78 -13.96
C ASN A 156 17.52 -0.30 -12.87
N GLY A 157 17.87 -1.21 -11.97
CA GLY A 157 18.78 -0.96 -10.84
C GLY A 157 18.79 -2.18 -9.92
N GLU A 158 19.94 -2.52 -9.38
CA GLU A 158 20.05 -3.58 -8.37
C GLU A 158 19.44 -3.11 -7.05
N HIS A 159 18.77 -4.02 -6.35
CA HIS A 159 18.14 -3.74 -5.05
C HIS A 159 17.01 -2.68 -5.05
N LEU A 160 16.52 -2.31 -6.22
CA LEU A 160 15.45 -1.33 -6.39
C LEU A 160 14.18 -2.04 -6.88
N GLU A 161 13.04 -1.70 -6.29
CA GLU A 161 11.73 -2.29 -6.60
C GLU A 161 10.69 -1.18 -6.72
N PHE A 162 9.86 -1.24 -7.76
CA PHE A 162 8.69 -0.37 -7.88
C PHE A 162 7.57 -0.90 -6.99
N ILE A 163 6.96 -0.03 -6.21
CA ILE A 163 5.87 -0.40 -5.30
C ILE A 163 4.55 0.15 -5.79
N ASP A 164 4.45 1.48 -5.96
CA ASP A 164 3.18 2.12 -6.31
C ASP A 164 3.41 3.55 -6.87
N MET A 165 2.36 4.11 -7.45
CA MET A 165 2.28 5.50 -7.88
C MET A 165 0.81 5.95 -7.92
N LEU A 166 0.54 7.24 -7.70
CA LEU A 166 -0.84 7.73 -7.76
C LEU A 166 -1.46 7.52 -9.15
N PRO A 167 -2.75 7.16 -9.20
CA PRO A 167 -3.46 6.93 -10.46
C PRO A 167 -3.49 8.15 -11.39
N ASP A 168 -3.49 9.36 -10.83
CA ASP A 168 -3.55 10.63 -11.57
C ASP A 168 -2.18 11.09 -12.10
N SER A 169 -1.11 10.37 -11.76
CA SER A 169 0.24 10.67 -12.23
C SER A 169 0.40 10.32 -13.71
N LYS A 170 1.38 10.95 -14.38
CA LYS A 170 1.63 10.73 -15.80
C LYS A 170 2.60 9.58 -16.06
N THR A 171 2.50 9.00 -17.25
CA THR A 171 3.53 8.08 -17.75
C THR A 171 4.90 8.77 -17.75
N SER A 172 5.94 8.06 -17.31
CA SER A 172 7.29 8.60 -17.25
C SER A 172 7.84 8.97 -18.63
N PRO A 173 8.78 9.92 -18.70
CA PRO A 173 9.60 10.13 -19.90
C PRO A 173 10.30 8.84 -20.35
N LEU A 174 10.72 8.77 -21.63
CA LEU A 174 11.44 7.60 -22.17
C LEU A 174 12.72 7.25 -21.39
N LYS A 175 13.35 8.24 -20.75
CA LYS A 175 14.53 8.03 -19.91
C LYS A 175 14.18 7.45 -18.53
N GLY A 176 12.91 7.41 -18.16
CA GLY A 176 12.46 7.11 -16.80
C GLY A 176 12.80 8.22 -15.80
N TYR A 177 12.65 7.89 -14.52
CA TYR A 177 12.97 8.76 -13.39
C TYR A 177 14.21 8.22 -12.69
N GLU A 178 15.24 9.05 -12.56
CA GLU A 178 16.49 8.69 -11.88
C GLU A 178 16.30 8.70 -10.35
N ILE A 179 16.85 7.68 -9.69
CA ILE A 179 16.75 7.49 -8.24
C ILE A 179 18.14 7.59 -7.63
N TYR A 180 18.28 8.50 -6.70
CA TYR A 180 19.50 8.69 -5.91
C TYR A 180 19.21 8.48 -4.43
N VAL A 181 20.00 7.62 -3.79
CA VAL A 181 19.92 7.34 -2.36
C VAL A 181 21.03 8.11 -1.64
N THR A 182 20.66 8.90 -0.63
CA THR A 182 21.61 9.68 0.18
C THR A 182 21.83 9.10 1.57
N GLN A 183 20.88 8.31 2.08
CA GLN A 183 20.97 7.61 3.35
C GLN A 183 20.23 6.27 3.24
N GLN A 184 20.91 5.21 3.66
CA GLN A 184 20.31 3.87 3.74
C GLN A 184 19.39 3.74 4.96
N ALA A 185 18.34 2.94 4.82
CA ALA A 185 17.52 2.55 5.95
C ALA A 185 18.30 1.63 6.90
N LYS A 186 18.18 1.86 8.20
CA LYS A 186 18.75 0.98 9.23
C LYS A 186 17.68 0.52 10.19
N ARG A 187 17.91 -0.64 10.76
CA ARG A 187 17.08 -1.20 11.83
C ARG A 187 17.57 -0.66 13.18
N SER A 188 16.71 -0.60 14.18
CA SER A 188 17.17 -0.36 15.54
C SER A 188 17.86 -1.61 16.07
N GLU A 189 18.94 -1.42 16.77
CA GLU A 189 19.79 -2.50 17.28
C GLU A 189 20.40 -2.17 18.64
N LEU A 190 20.62 -3.20 19.45
CA LEU A 190 21.29 -3.12 20.72
C LEU A 190 22.27 -4.28 20.85
N CYS A 191 23.54 -3.95 21.04
CA CYS A 191 24.63 -4.93 21.13
C CYS A 191 25.26 -4.88 22.52
N GLY A 192 25.45 -6.04 23.11
CA GLY A 192 26.18 -6.21 24.37
C GLY A 192 27.65 -5.80 24.24
N GLN A 193 28.26 -5.43 25.36
CA GLN A 193 29.68 -5.03 25.48
C GLN A 193 30.56 -6.18 25.96
N ILE A 194 30.00 -7.19 26.59
CA ILE A 194 30.71 -8.38 27.05
C ILE A 194 30.02 -9.64 26.46
N PRO A 195 30.80 -10.71 26.18
CA PRO A 195 30.24 -11.94 25.67
C PRO A 195 29.36 -12.64 26.71
N PHE A 196 28.27 -13.23 26.26
CA PHE A 196 27.40 -14.07 27.06
C PHE A 196 28.15 -15.37 27.43
N SER A 197 28.29 -15.67 28.71
CA SER A 197 29.12 -16.78 29.19
C SER A 197 28.31 -17.87 29.84
N GLN A 198 28.90 -19.09 29.93
CA GLN A 198 28.28 -20.22 30.62
C GLN A 198 28.00 -19.90 32.10
N TYR A 199 28.83 -19.05 32.75
CA TYR A 199 28.61 -18.57 34.11
C TYR A 199 27.27 -17.85 34.28
N MET A 200 26.89 -17.01 33.27
CA MET A 200 25.61 -16.29 33.28
C MET A 200 24.43 -17.26 33.13
N VAL A 201 24.55 -18.27 32.28
CA VAL A 201 23.53 -19.33 32.15
C VAL A 201 23.33 -20.09 33.50
N GLU A 202 24.41 -20.49 34.14
CA GLU A 202 24.34 -21.21 35.43
C GLU A 202 23.74 -20.34 36.56
N ASN A 203 23.91 -19.00 36.47
CA ASN A 203 23.32 -18.06 37.41
C ASN A 203 21.93 -17.55 36.98
N GLN A 204 21.34 -18.17 35.95
CA GLN A 204 20.00 -17.83 35.47
C GLN A 204 19.88 -16.33 35.09
N GLU A 205 20.74 -15.88 34.19
CA GLU A 205 20.71 -14.51 33.69
C GLU A 205 19.32 -14.07 33.29
N LEU A 206 18.90 -12.90 33.78
CA LEU A 206 17.59 -12.30 33.49
C LEU A 206 17.77 -11.23 32.42
N LEU A 207 16.99 -11.37 31.35
CA LEU A 207 16.88 -10.36 30.29
C LEU A 207 15.44 -9.81 30.30
N THR A 208 15.31 -8.49 30.26
CA THR A 208 14.02 -7.82 30.08
C THR A 208 14.04 -7.09 28.76
N ILE A 209 13.04 -7.30 27.94
CA ILE A 209 12.87 -6.64 26.64
C ILE A 209 11.55 -5.90 26.64
N GLU A 210 11.59 -4.62 26.34
CA GLU A 210 10.42 -3.77 26.17
C GLU A 210 10.27 -3.40 24.69
N GLU A 211 9.13 -3.76 24.11
CA GLU A 211 8.76 -3.41 22.73
C GLU A 211 7.28 -3.06 22.70
N GLY A 212 6.90 -2.00 21.98
CA GLY A 212 5.51 -1.54 21.92
C GLY A 212 4.90 -1.13 23.28
N GLY A 213 5.73 -0.84 24.31
CA GLY A 213 5.29 -0.51 25.67
C GLY A 213 4.97 -1.74 26.53
N ILE A 214 5.30 -2.94 26.05
CA ILE A 214 5.11 -4.21 26.79
C ILE A 214 6.48 -4.73 27.22
N GLU A 215 6.66 -4.91 28.54
CA GLU A 215 7.84 -5.53 29.10
C GLU A 215 7.67 -7.06 29.16
N ASN A 216 8.63 -7.77 28.59
CA ASN A 216 8.72 -9.23 28.65
C ASN A 216 10.02 -9.65 29.30
N ARG A 217 10.00 -10.68 30.15
CA ARG A 217 11.15 -11.19 30.89
C ARG A 217 11.52 -12.59 30.46
N PHE A 218 12.77 -12.79 30.13
CA PHE A 218 13.39 -14.07 29.82
C PHE A 218 14.41 -14.42 30.90
N VAL A 219 14.41 -15.67 31.32
CA VAL A 219 15.40 -16.19 32.29
C VAL A 219 16.13 -17.34 31.64
N ALA A 220 17.45 -17.27 31.62
CA ALA A 220 18.29 -18.37 31.12
C ALA A 220 18.05 -19.65 31.95
N LYS A 221 17.94 -20.80 31.31
CA LYS A 221 17.69 -22.07 31.96
C LYS A 221 19.01 -22.69 32.39
N LYS A 222 19.12 -22.94 33.69
CA LYS A 222 20.30 -23.59 34.25
C LYS A 222 20.58 -24.96 33.62
N GLY A 223 21.84 -25.17 33.24
CA GLY A 223 22.28 -26.40 32.60
C GLY A 223 22.27 -26.40 31.07
N ASP A 224 21.69 -25.36 30.44
CA ASP A 224 21.79 -25.16 29.00
C ASP A 224 23.19 -24.70 28.59
N SER A 225 23.58 -24.94 27.36
CA SER A 225 24.74 -24.24 26.75
C SER A 225 24.41 -22.80 26.41
N VAL A 226 25.42 -21.98 26.09
CA VAL A 226 25.21 -20.62 25.62
C VAL A 226 24.42 -20.63 24.31
N ASP A 227 24.72 -21.54 23.38
CA ASP A 227 24.03 -21.66 22.10
C ASP A 227 22.57 -22.09 22.29
N ASP A 228 22.30 -23.05 23.20
CA ASP A 228 20.92 -23.43 23.53
C ASP A 228 20.15 -22.27 24.14
N THR A 229 20.80 -21.46 24.97
CA THR A 229 20.19 -20.27 25.58
C THR A 229 19.80 -19.24 24.51
N PHE A 230 20.65 -19.01 23.51
CA PHE A 230 20.31 -18.10 22.39
C PHE A 230 19.17 -18.64 21.53
N ASN A 231 19.16 -19.95 21.27
CA ASN A 231 18.05 -20.59 20.56
C ASN A 231 16.73 -20.50 21.35
N HIS A 232 16.79 -20.73 22.67
CA HIS A 232 15.62 -20.58 23.54
C HIS A 232 15.13 -19.11 23.57
N LEU A 233 16.04 -18.13 23.61
CA LEU A 233 15.69 -16.71 23.56
C LEU A 233 15.06 -16.33 22.21
N ALA A 234 15.58 -16.83 21.10
CA ALA A 234 15.01 -16.59 19.77
C ALA A 234 13.60 -17.18 19.64
N ASN A 235 13.40 -18.41 20.10
CA ASN A 235 12.09 -19.06 20.14
C ASN A 235 11.10 -18.31 21.06
N TRP A 236 11.57 -17.87 22.22
CA TRP A 236 10.77 -17.11 23.18
C TRP A 236 10.33 -15.75 22.63
N ILE A 237 11.17 -15.07 21.83
CA ILE A 237 10.83 -13.85 21.09
C ILE A 237 9.74 -14.15 20.04
N SER A 238 9.91 -15.25 19.29
CA SER A 238 8.96 -15.67 18.26
C SER A 238 7.59 -16.05 18.84
N GLU A 239 7.55 -16.83 19.93
CA GLU A 239 6.31 -17.22 20.62
C GLU A 239 5.49 -16.03 21.14
N ARG A 240 6.14 -14.88 21.39
CA ARG A 240 5.52 -13.64 21.83
C ARG A 240 5.26 -12.66 20.70
N GLU A 241 5.48 -13.10 19.47
CA GLU A 241 5.29 -12.29 18.26
C GLU A 241 6.02 -10.93 18.31
N MET A 242 7.11 -10.84 19.08
CA MET A 242 7.93 -9.65 19.13
C MET A 242 8.68 -9.48 17.79
N PRO A 243 8.63 -8.31 17.15
CA PRO A 243 9.29 -8.09 15.85
C PRO A 243 10.80 -7.88 15.99
N LEU A 244 11.45 -8.77 16.75
CA LEU A 244 12.88 -8.73 17.08
C LEU A 244 13.56 -10.00 16.63
N GLU A 245 14.84 -9.92 16.34
CA GLU A 245 15.71 -11.07 16.06
C GLU A 245 16.98 -11.02 16.89
N ILE A 246 17.51 -12.19 17.21
CA ILE A 246 18.83 -12.36 17.83
C ILE A 246 19.83 -12.61 16.71
N VAL A 247 20.82 -11.74 16.60
CA VAL A 247 21.93 -11.91 15.68
C VAL A 247 23.07 -12.59 16.43
N GLN A 248 23.27 -13.88 16.17
CA GLN A 248 24.36 -14.63 16.80
C GLN A 248 25.70 -14.29 16.13
N ASN A 249 26.64 -13.82 16.93
CA ASN A 249 28.02 -13.56 16.51
C ASN A 249 28.95 -14.66 17.03
N ALA A 250 30.04 -14.92 16.31
CA ALA A 250 31.01 -15.95 16.69
C ALA A 250 31.63 -15.75 18.09
N ASP A 251 31.58 -14.54 18.63
CA ASP A 251 32.13 -14.15 19.92
C ASP A 251 31.10 -14.17 21.07
N ASN A 252 29.90 -14.72 20.84
CA ASN A 252 28.81 -14.80 21.82
C ASN A 252 28.34 -13.48 22.44
N PHE A 253 28.49 -12.36 21.74
CA PHE A 253 27.86 -11.11 22.15
C PHE A 253 26.36 -11.19 21.88
N LEU A 254 25.55 -10.82 22.86
CA LEU A 254 24.10 -10.71 22.65
C LEU A 254 23.83 -9.48 21.78
N HIS A 255 23.29 -9.72 20.61
CA HIS A 255 22.92 -8.67 19.68
C HIS A 255 21.43 -8.83 19.32
N ILE A 256 20.62 -7.88 19.74
CA ILE A 256 19.17 -7.83 19.46
C ILE A 256 18.96 -6.76 18.40
N ARG A 257 18.16 -7.10 17.39
CA ARG A 257 17.85 -6.18 16.28
C ARG A 257 16.36 -6.25 15.94
N HIS A 258 15.78 -5.11 15.62
CA HIS A 258 14.39 -5.08 15.16
C HIS A 258 14.26 -5.64 13.74
N LEU A 259 13.16 -6.34 13.42
CA LEU A 259 12.94 -6.90 12.08
C LEU A 259 12.64 -5.83 11.03
N GLN A 260 12.01 -4.74 11.44
CA GLN A 260 11.60 -3.67 10.55
C GLN A 260 12.62 -2.54 10.51
N TYR A 261 12.77 -1.92 9.33
CA TYR A 261 13.65 -0.80 9.10
C TYR A 261 12.96 0.53 9.41
N GLY A 262 13.70 1.50 9.91
CA GLY A 262 13.20 2.86 10.08
C GLY A 262 13.32 3.39 11.50
N SER A 263 13.03 4.68 11.66
CA SER A 263 13.13 5.41 12.92
C SER A 263 11.95 5.16 13.87
N ASP A 264 10.86 4.60 13.37
CA ASP A 264 9.62 4.44 14.12
C ASP A 264 9.62 3.19 15.01
N TYR A 265 10.48 2.23 14.68
CA TYR A 265 10.58 0.96 15.35
C TYR A 265 11.67 1.00 16.42
N LYS A 266 11.25 1.00 17.69
CA LYS A 266 12.11 1.18 18.85
C LYS A 266 11.85 0.09 19.86
N PHE A 267 12.90 -0.33 20.53
CA PHE A 267 12.82 -1.20 21.70
C PHE A 267 13.87 -0.82 22.73
N SER A 268 13.72 -1.34 23.93
CA SER A 268 14.68 -1.21 25.02
C SER A 268 14.93 -2.59 25.60
N ALA A 269 16.13 -2.84 26.11
CA ALA A 269 16.41 -4.07 26.80
C ALA A 269 17.33 -3.85 28.02
N SER A 270 17.25 -4.77 28.98
CA SER A 270 18.15 -4.79 30.11
C SER A 270 18.60 -6.22 30.43
N SER A 271 19.72 -6.33 31.13
CA SER A 271 20.29 -7.58 31.64
C SER A 271 20.55 -7.47 33.13
N PHE A 272 20.52 -8.60 33.84
CA PHE A 272 20.92 -8.62 35.23
C PHE A 272 22.43 -8.37 35.39
N THR A 273 23.24 -8.99 34.52
CA THR A 273 24.68 -8.73 34.48
C THR A 273 24.98 -7.49 33.63
N PRO A 274 25.58 -6.44 34.20
CA PRO A 274 25.97 -5.25 33.44
C PRO A 274 26.91 -5.58 32.29
N GLY A 275 26.66 -4.98 31.13
CA GLY A 275 27.45 -5.14 29.91
C GLY A 275 26.96 -6.26 28.99
N VAL A 276 26.09 -7.17 29.42
CA VAL A 276 25.51 -8.22 28.56
C VAL A 276 24.61 -7.60 27.50
N ILE A 277 23.74 -6.66 27.89
CA ILE A 277 22.94 -5.84 26.98
C ILE A 277 22.80 -4.41 27.51
N SER A 278 22.64 -4.22 28.80
CA SER A 278 22.55 -2.92 29.45
C SER A 278 23.83 -2.59 30.22
N SER A 279 24.19 -1.30 30.30
CA SER A 279 25.38 -0.86 31.05
C SER A 279 25.22 -0.97 32.56
N GLU A 280 23.99 -0.95 33.06
CA GLU A 280 23.62 -1.10 34.48
C GLU A 280 22.68 -2.28 34.64
N SER A 281 22.76 -2.96 35.82
CA SER A 281 21.92 -4.10 36.14
C SER A 281 20.44 -3.71 36.13
N GLU A 282 19.62 -4.49 35.42
CA GLU A 282 18.15 -4.36 35.34
C GLU A 282 17.63 -3.00 34.86
N ARG A 283 18.52 -2.14 34.33
CA ARG A 283 18.12 -0.85 33.79
C ARG A 283 17.87 -0.95 32.29
N LEU A 284 16.63 -0.69 31.86
CA LEU A 284 16.28 -0.62 30.45
C LEU A 284 17.15 0.40 29.70
N THR A 285 17.87 -0.09 28.72
CA THR A 285 18.71 0.70 27.82
C THR A 285 18.03 0.75 26.46
N PRO A 286 17.75 1.95 25.91
CA PRO A 286 17.15 2.04 24.60
C PRO A 286 18.13 1.57 23.53
N ALA A 287 17.60 0.85 22.53
CA ALA A 287 18.36 0.46 21.35
C ALA A 287 18.84 1.70 20.57
N THR A 288 19.95 1.55 19.86
CA THR A 288 20.37 2.53 18.87
C THR A 288 19.26 2.70 17.84
N PRO A 289 18.73 3.91 17.62
CA PRO A 289 17.60 4.10 16.72
C PRO A 289 17.93 3.69 15.29
N GLY A 290 16.99 3.05 14.63
CA GLY A 290 17.02 2.88 13.18
C GLY A 290 16.86 4.21 12.45
N CYS A 291 17.04 4.21 11.15
CA CYS A 291 16.80 5.38 10.30
C CYS A 291 16.09 5.01 9.02
N ASN A 292 15.31 5.95 8.50
CA ASN A 292 14.59 5.80 7.25
C ASN A 292 15.51 6.01 6.05
N LEU A 293 15.17 5.41 4.93
CA LEU A 293 15.78 5.68 3.63
C LEU A 293 15.63 7.17 3.30
N MET A 294 16.67 7.80 2.76
CA MET A 294 16.62 9.17 2.25
C MET A 294 17.18 9.23 0.84
N GLY A 295 16.57 10.04 0.00
CA GLY A 295 17.00 10.17 -1.37
C GLY A 295 16.14 11.12 -2.18
N THR A 296 16.39 11.11 -3.49
CA THR A 296 15.65 11.90 -4.48
C THR A 296 15.22 11.02 -5.63
N ILE A 297 14.05 11.32 -6.19
CA ILE A 297 13.55 10.73 -7.43
C ILE A 297 13.37 11.88 -8.42
N ASN A 298 14.05 11.80 -9.55
CA ASN A 298 14.06 12.85 -10.57
C ASN A 298 14.44 14.24 -9.99
N GLY A 299 15.37 14.28 -9.03
CA GLY A 299 15.79 15.50 -8.33
C GLY A 299 14.82 16.01 -7.25
N ILE A 300 13.66 15.37 -7.07
CA ILE A 300 12.67 15.73 -6.04
C ILE A 300 13.02 15.02 -4.75
N LYS A 301 13.12 15.76 -3.66
CA LYS A 301 13.34 15.19 -2.33
C LYS A 301 12.12 14.36 -1.90
N CYS A 302 12.37 13.10 -1.56
CA CYS A 302 11.34 12.15 -1.20
C CYS A 302 11.16 12.02 0.32
N ILE A 303 10.03 11.45 0.71
CA ILE A 303 9.73 11.06 2.08
C ILE A 303 10.15 9.60 2.24
N GLY A 304 11.03 9.34 3.22
CA GLY A 304 11.47 7.98 3.54
C GLY A 304 10.67 7.38 4.68
N HIS A 305 10.27 6.13 4.52
CA HIS A 305 9.67 5.31 5.57
C HIS A 305 10.25 3.89 5.50
N GLY A 306 11.06 3.51 6.49
CA GLY A 306 11.84 2.27 6.41
C GLY A 306 12.69 2.24 5.15
N GLN A 307 12.53 1.20 4.33
CA GLN A 307 13.21 1.02 3.04
C GLN A 307 12.47 1.65 1.85
N PHE A 308 11.36 2.35 2.08
CA PHE A 308 10.55 2.96 1.04
C PHE A 308 10.89 4.43 0.87
N LEU A 309 10.88 4.88 -0.37
CA LEU A 309 11.10 6.25 -0.78
C LEU A 309 9.91 6.71 -1.60
N THR A 310 9.15 7.69 -1.11
CA THR A 310 7.91 8.16 -1.72
C THR A 310 8.02 9.62 -2.12
N VAL A 311 7.68 9.92 -3.36
CA VAL A 311 7.56 11.31 -3.84
C VAL A 311 6.31 11.94 -3.20
N PRO A 312 6.40 13.19 -2.67
CA PRO A 312 5.23 13.88 -2.14
C PRO A 312 4.07 13.96 -3.15
N GLU A 313 2.85 13.77 -2.66
CA GLU A 313 1.63 13.72 -3.51
C GLU A 313 1.34 15.03 -4.28
N ASN A 314 1.87 16.15 -3.80
CA ASN A 314 1.68 17.48 -4.41
C ASN A 314 2.49 17.70 -5.71
N GLN A 315 3.17 16.70 -6.23
CA GLN A 315 3.92 16.76 -7.49
C GLN A 315 3.03 16.25 -8.64
N GLU A 316 2.65 17.13 -9.56
CA GLU A 316 1.64 16.87 -10.61
C GLU A 316 1.93 15.64 -11.50
N ASP A 317 3.19 15.41 -11.85
CA ASP A 317 3.53 14.36 -12.84
C ASP A 317 4.00 13.06 -12.22
N ILE A 318 4.50 13.09 -10.97
CA ILE A 318 5.24 11.99 -10.34
C ILE A 318 4.79 11.74 -8.90
N GLY A 319 3.73 12.43 -8.45
CA GLY A 319 3.23 12.32 -7.07
C GLY A 319 2.94 10.89 -6.65
N GLY A 320 3.29 10.54 -5.40
CA GLY A 320 3.05 9.25 -4.82
C GLY A 320 3.90 8.10 -5.38
N LEU A 321 4.83 8.37 -6.33
CA LEU A 321 5.76 7.34 -6.79
C LEU A 321 6.56 6.81 -5.60
N THR A 322 6.39 5.53 -5.32
CA THR A 322 7.02 4.82 -4.22
C THR A 322 7.89 3.71 -4.76
N VAL A 323 9.14 3.70 -4.31
CA VAL A 323 10.10 2.64 -4.59
C VAL A 323 10.66 2.09 -3.29
N ARG A 324 11.06 0.83 -3.31
CA ARG A 324 11.78 0.17 -2.22
C ARG A 324 13.23 -0.02 -2.63
N TYR A 325 14.15 0.31 -1.73
CA TYR A 325 15.57 0.07 -1.92
C TYR A 325 16.12 -0.80 -0.79
N THR A 326 16.74 -1.92 -1.15
CA THR A 326 17.29 -2.92 -0.22
C THR A 326 18.81 -3.02 -0.27
N GLY A 327 19.48 -2.16 -1.05
CA GLY A 327 20.94 -2.17 -1.20
C GLY A 327 21.68 -1.74 0.06
N ASN A 328 22.89 -2.27 0.22
CA ASN A 328 23.76 -2.00 1.37
C ASN A 328 24.82 -0.93 1.08
N GLU A 329 24.92 -0.45 -0.15
CA GLU A 329 25.91 0.54 -0.54
C GLU A 329 25.34 1.95 -0.48
N VAL A 330 25.98 2.82 0.30
CA VAL A 330 25.68 4.24 0.32
C VAL A 330 26.98 5.03 0.36
N PRO A 331 27.61 5.26 -0.80
CA PRO A 331 28.43 6.45 -0.96
C PRO A 331 27.50 7.68 -0.91
N PRO A 332 27.99 8.87 -0.51
CA PRO A 332 27.17 10.07 -0.60
C PRO A 332 26.63 10.21 -2.06
N GLU A 333 25.31 10.18 -2.20
CA GLU A 333 24.59 10.22 -3.50
C GLU A 333 24.84 8.99 -4.40
N CYS A 334 24.46 7.81 -3.93
CA CYS A 334 24.48 6.62 -4.76
C CYS A 334 23.35 6.66 -5.78
N PHE A 335 23.68 6.60 -7.07
CA PHE A 335 22.71 6.32 -8.13
C PHE A 335 22.20 4.89 -7.95
N ALA A 336 20.94 4.73 -7.55
CA ALA A 336 20.33 3.44 -7.29
C ALA A 336 19.75 2.80 -8.57
N GLY A 337 19.35 3.62 -9.53
CA GLY A 337 18.77 3.14 -10.78
C GLY A 337 17.75 4.10 -11.39
N ILE A 338 16.97 3.56 -12.30
CA ILE A 338 15.93 4.28 -13.03
C ILE A 338 14.62 3.50 -12.89
N VAL A 339 13.53 4.21 -12.66
CA VAL A 339 12.17 3.66 -12.74
C VAL A 339 11.44 4.25 -13.93
N SER A 340 10.90 3.40 -14.78
CA SER A 340 10.01 3.78 -15.88
C SER A 340 8.60 3.36 -15.53
N VAL A 341 7.66 4.29 -15.61
CA VAL A 341 6.27 4.07 -15.22
C VAL A 341 5.36 4.24 -16.42
N VAL A 342 4.42 3.34 -16.59
CA VAL A 342 3.38 3.39 -17.62
C VAL A 342 2.01 3.39 -16.93
N GLN A 343 1.18 4.35 -17.32
CA GLN A 343 -0.21 4.44 -16.92
C GLN A 343 -1.08 3.67 -17.92
N ASN A 344 -1.70 2.58 -17.47
CA ASN A 344 -2.55 1.72 -18.29
C ASN A 344 -4.06 1.91 -18.01
N GLY A 345 -4.44 2.99 -17.31
CA GLY A 345 -5.85 3.26 -17.00
C GLY A 345 -6.72 3.41 -18.24
N PHE A 346 -8.03 3.20 -18.06
CA PHE A 346 -9.01 3.45 -19.11
C PHE A 346 -9.03 4.96 -19.44
N GLN A 347 -8.90 5.29 -20.72
CA GLN A 347 -8.97 6.68 -21.20
C GLN A 347 -10.32 6.92 -21.86
N PHE A 348 -10.98 8.01 -21.46
CA PHE A 348 -12.27 8.43 -21.98
C PHE A 348 -12.21 9.87 -22.45
N LEU A 349 -12.75 10.15 -23.63
CA LEU A 349 -12.93 11.50 -24.11
C LEU A 349 -14.04 12.19 -23.32
N THR A 350 -13.73 13.33 -22.73
CA THR A 350 -14.66 14.16 -21.93
C THR A 350 -14.98 15.50 -22.57
N GLY A 351 -14.49 15.75 -23.79
CA GLY A 351 -14.71 16.97 -24.53
C GLY A 351 -14.49 16.80 -26.03
N SER A 352 -14.76 17.87 -26.78
CA SER A 352 -14.65 17.93 -28.25
C SER A 352 -13.22 17.85 -28.78
N SER A 353 -12.25 18.08 -27.94
CA SER A 353 -10.83 17.98 -28.28
C SER A 353 -10.27 16.59 -27.94
N PRO A 354 -9.46 15.99 -28.83
CA PRO A 354 -8.80 14.71 -28.54
C PRO A 354 -7.83 14.77 -27.34
N TYR A 355 -7.55 15.96 -26.83
CA TYR A 355 -6.71 16.19 -25.64
C TYR A 355 -7.52 16.32 -24.34
N GLN A 356 -8.86 16.39 -24.43
CA GLN A 356 -9.76 16.42 -23.27
C GLN A 356 -10.14 14.99 -22.91
N THR A 357 -9.20 14.30 -22.28
CA THR A 357 -9.40 12.92 -21.81
C THR A 357 -9.41 12.88 -20.29
N ASN A 358 -10.29 12.06 -19.74
CA ASN A 358 -10.24 11.63 -18.35
C ASN A 358 -9.71 10.21 -18.27
N GLN A 359 -8.91 9.90 -17.27
CA GLN A 359 -8.34 8.57 -17.07
C GLN A 359 -8.91 7.95 -15.80
N LEU A 360 -9.33 6.69 -15.90
CA LEU A 360 -9.70 5.86 -14.77
C LEU A 360 -8.64 4.77 -14.63
N SER A 361 -7.84 4.84 -13.59
CA SER A 361 -6.85 3.83 -13.24
C SER A 361 -7.35 3.02 -12.04
N LEU A 362 -7.21 1.71 -12.12
CA LEU A 362 -7.55 0.80 -11.03
C LEU A 362 -6.24 0.27 -10.43
N ARG A 363 -6.08 0.42 -9.12
CA ARG A 363 -4.92 -0.13 -8.42
C ARG A 363 -4.94 -1.65 -8.47
N ASN A 364 -3.75 -2.23 -8.53
CA ASN A 364 -3.55 -3.67 -8.32
C ASN A 364 -3.74 -3.99 -6.83
N PHE A 365 -4.33 -5.14 -6.53
CA PHE A 365 -4.53 -5.66 -5.18
C PHE A 365 -3.50 -6.73 -4.84
#